data_b10269e9f037bed76aab1d60a93c61b2
#
_entry.id   b10269e9f037bed76aab1d60a93c61b2
#
_cell.length_a   1.000
_cell.length_b   1.000
_cell.length_c   1.000
_cell.angle_alpha   90.00
_cell.angle_beta   90.00
_cell.angle_gamma   90.00
#
_symmetry.space_group_name_H-M   'P 1'
#
loop_
_entity.id
_entity.type
_entity.pdbx_description
1 polymer ?
#
loop_
_entity_poly.entity_id
_entity_poly.type
_entity_poly.pdbx_seq_one_letter_code
_entity_poly.pdbx_strand_id
1 'polypeptide(L)'
;MQKLIRFSIDHLTAVVAMMLIIFLFGLVALRSVPIQMSPDIEKPIMQVRVAWPGASPSDVDREIITRLERELSSLSGVEKSEARSFQGQARLTLTYGVNQDMDKALTLLLSELSSITGLPDDAKQPSVRTSNSDDSPIARLALTVPEDASGKRADIDLENLGRFLQTSILDKLTRVSGVAEVGKYGGGDSEMRVIIDVKKLAIFRLDISTVIEALRVATSQRSVGEIEAGKRNYTIRVESISFTPETAGAIVIRSEESQNGNIIPLRLGDIATIDVTAKKRQSFRRLNGDDAVIINVIREQGTNVVKTMDELKGVIAAMNMDTLAPMGMQLRIVYDETVYIGSAISLVRQNIFIGGLMALAILLAFMRSVIPTIIIFCAIPVSVVGTFVAIAWLGLSINVISLAGLAFAVGMVVDASIISLENIYRLRQKGMPAKEAAYNGARQVWAPIL
;
A
#
# COMPACT_ATOMS: atom_id res chain seq x y z
N MET A 1 -40.16 -17.38 -17.75
CA MET A 1 -39.36 -18.60 -17.75
C MET A 1 -39.76 -19.64 -18.80
N GLN A 2 -41.01 -20.15 -18.83
CA GLN A 2 -41.43 -21.09 -19.87
C GLN A 2 -41.15 -20.62 -21.30
N LYS A 3 -41.31 -19.31 -21.57
CA LYS A 3 -40.96 -18.71 -22.87
C LYS A 3 -39.48 -18.79 -23.20
N LEU A 4 -38.60 -18.65 -22.16
CA LEU A 4 -37.15 -18.73 -22.32
C LEU A 4 -36.68 -20.16 -22.64
N ILE A 5 -37.22 -21.16 -21.92
CA ILE A 5 -36.94 -22.59 -22.19
C ILE A 5 -37.37 -22.93 -23.63
N ARG A 6 -38.57 -22.53 -24.04
CA ARG A 6 -39.06 -22.78 -25.37
C ARG A 6 -38.24 -22.10 -26.44
N PHE A 7 -37.91 -20.81 -26.25
CA PHE A 7 -37.02 -20.07 -27.15
C PHE A 7 -35.67 -20.77 -27.34
N SER A 8 -35.06 -21.25 -26.21
CA SER A 8 -33.76 -21.95 -26.27
C SER A 8 -33.81 -23.26 -27.06
N ILE A 9 -34.93 -23.96 -27.01
CA ILE A 9 -35.12 -25.24 -27.75
C ILE A 9 -35.41 -24.98 -29.22
N ASP A 10 -36.21 -23.93 -29.55
CA ASP A 10 -36.61 -23.64 -30.90
C ASP A 10 -35.52 -22.91 -31.70
N HIS A 11 -34.64 -22.16 -31.05
CA HIS A 11 -33.58 -21.34 -31.67
C HIS A 11 -32.15 -21.77 -31.22
N LEU A 12 -31.79 -23.03 -31.47
CA LEU A 12 -30.50 -23.62 -31.07
C LEU A 12 -29.29 -22.79 -31.55
N THR A 13 -29.33 -22.32 -32.80
CA THR A 13 -28.23 -21.54 -33.38
C THR A 13 -28.03 -20.20 -32.64
N ALA A 14 -29.14 -19.54 -32.25
CA ALA A 14 -29.07 -18.29 -31.50
C ALA A 14 -28.50 -18.51 -30.08
N VAL A 15 -28.84 -19.64 -29.44
CA VAL A 15 -28.30 -19.99 -28.11
C VAL A 15 -26.81 -20.27 -28.20
N VAL A 16 -26.38 -21.07 -29.17
CA VAL A 16 -24.94 -21.38 -29.39
C VAL A 16 -24.16 -20.10 -29.71
N ALA A 17 -24.70 -19.21 -30.56
CA ALA A 17 -24.06 -17.93 -30.84
C ALA A 17 -23.93 -17.05 -29.58
N MET A 18 -24.98 -16.99 -28.75
CA MET A 18 -24.96 -16.25 -27.48
C MET A 18 -23.92 -16.84 -26.51
N MET A 19 -23.83 -18.17 -26.39
CA MET A 19 -22.83 -18.83 -25.55
C MET A 19 -21.41 -18.52 -26.02
N LEU A 20 -21.15 -18.52 -27.34
CA LEU A 20 -19.86 -18.16 -27.90
C LEU A 20 -19.51 -16.68 -27.64
N ILE A 21 -20.46 -15.80 -27.75
CA ILE A 21 -20.30 -14.37 -27.45
C ILE A 21 -19.95 -14.19 -25.98
N ILE A 22 -20.70 -14.79 -25.07
CA ILE A 22 -20.41 -14.76 -23.62
C ILE A 22 -19.01 -15.30 -23.33
N PHE A 23 -18.64 -16.42 -23.96
CA PHE A 23 -17.33 -17.01 -23.78
C PHE A 23 -16.20 -16.10 -24.27
N LEU A 24 -16.35 -15.49 -25.44
CA LEU A 24 -15.37 -14.54 -25.97
C LEU A 24 -15.23 -13.29 -25.09
N PHE A 25 -16.35 -12.69 -24.71
CA PHE A 25 -16.33 -11.55 -23.79
C PHE A 25 -15.75 -11.91 -22.42
N GLY A 26 -16.02 -13.11 -21.93
CA GLY A 26 -15.45 -13.60 -20.69
C GLY A 26 -13.93 -13.80 -20.75
N LEU A 27 -13.40 -14.25 -21.89
CA LEU A 27 -11.95 -14.33 -22.11
C LEU A 27 -11.28 -12.95 -22.14
N VAL A 28 -11.95 -11.94 -22.73
CA VAL A 28 -11.47 -10.56 -22.71
C VAL A 28 -11.53 -10.01 -21.28
N ALA A 29 -12.65 -10.22 -20.58
CA ALA A 29 -12.83 -9.81 -19.21
C ALA A 29 -11.77 -10.41 -18.27
N LEU A 30 -11.45 -11.69 -18.43
CA LEU A 30 -10.41 -12.37 -17.63
C LEU A 30 -9.03 -11.70 -17.75
N ARG A 31 -8.74 -11.05 -18.88
CA ARG A 31 -7.46 -10.33 -19.08
C ARG A 31 -7.49 -8.89 -18.53
N SER A 32 -8.67 -8.30 -18.38
CA SER A 32 -8.83 -6.91 -17.96
C SER A 32 -9.12 -6.75 -16.47
N VAL A 33 -9.70 -7.76 -15.83
CA VAL A 33 -10.03 -7.71 -14.40
C VAL A 33 -8.75 -7.71 -13.56
N PRO A 34 -8.60 -6.79 -12.59
CA PRO A 34 -7.45 -6.76 -11.70
C PRO A 34 -7.40 -8.01 -10.82
N ILE A 35 -6.19 -8.55 -10.64
CA ILE A 35 -5.94 -9.71 -9.79
C ILE A 35 -5.22 -9.24 -8.53
N GLN A 36 -5.73 -9.61 -7.37
CA GLN A 36 -5.22 -9.23 -6.06
C GLN A 36 -5.48 -10.34 -5.02
N MET A 37 -4.87 -10.26 -3.85
CA MET A 37 -5.06 -11.29 -2.82
C MET A 37 -6.40 -11.15 -2.12
N SER A 38 -6.74 -9.94 -1.69
CA SER A 38 -7.97 -9.61 -0.98
C SER A 38 -8.82 -8.63 -1.79
N PRO A 39 -10.16 -8.63 -1.64
CA PRO A 39 -10.99 -7.58 -2.22
C PRO A 39 -10.62 -6.23 -1.61
N ASP A 40 -10.76 -5.16 -2.38
CA ASP A 40 -10.61 -3.80 -1.88
C ASP A 40 -11.74 -3.53 -0.88
N ILE A 41 -11.41 -3.54 0.40
CA ILE A 41 -12.33 -3.18 1.47
C ILE A 41 -11.91 -1.80 1.95
N GLU A 42 -12.65 -0.80 1.58
CA GLU A 42 -12.46 0.54 2.13
C GLU A 42 -12.80 0.49 3.62
N LYS A 43 -11.78 0.47 4.46
CA LYS A 43 -11.94 0.80 5.86
C LYS A 43 -11.83 2.31 5.97
N PRO A 44 -12.91 2.98 6.28
CA PRO A 44 -12.91 4.43 6.38
C PRO A 44 -12.21 4.86 7.69
N ILE A 45 -10.88 4.81 7.68
CA ILE A 45 -10.04 5.14 8.83
C ILE A 45 -9.19 6.36 8.51
N MET A 46 -9.22 7.34 9.40
CA MET A 46 -8.31 8.48 9.37
C MET A 46 -7.44 8.49 10.61
N GLN A 47 -6.13 8.69 10.43
CA GLN A 47 -5.18 8.84 11.53
C GLN A 47 -4.69 10.27 11.61
N VAL A 48 -4.93 10.92 12.74
CA VAL A 48 -4.33 12.22 13.09
C VAL A 48 -3.07 11.95 13.90
N ARG A 49 -1.96 12.55 13.50
CA ARG A 49 -0.67 12.46 14.20
C ARG A 49 -0.16 13.84 14.53
N VAL A 50 0.30 13.99 15.76
CA VAL A 50 0.96 15.21 16.23
C VAL A 50 2.29 14.80 16.86
N ALA A 51 3.39 15.33 16.35
CA ALA A 51 4.71 15.10 16.93
C ALA A 51 5.04 16.22 17.91
N TRP A 52 5.47 15.84 19.12
CA TRP A 52 5.95 16.75 20.15
C TRP A 52 7.25 16.21 20.75
N PRO A 53 8.40 16.45 20.09
CA PRO A 53 9.67 15.90 20.49
C PRO A 53 10.03 16.24 21.94
N GLY A 54 10.50 15.24 22.70
CA GLY A 54 10.91 15.40 24.10
C GLY A 54 9.79 15.27 25.13
N ALA A 55 8.52 15.31 24.74
CA ALA A 55 7.39 15.19 25.67
C ALA A 55 7.22 13.75 26.17
N SER A 56 6.82 13.60 27.44
CA SER A 56 6.45 12.30 28.01
C SER A 56 5.08 11.83 27.46
N PRO A 57 4.76 10.53 27.47
CA PRO A 57 3.44 10.06 27.08
C PRO A 57 2.30 10.69 27.87
N SER A 58 2.49 10.96 29.16
CA SER A 58 1.49 11.62 30.01
C SER A 58 1.24 13.08 29.64
N ASP A 59 2.30 13.79 29.22
CA ASP A 59 2.14 15.17 28.75
C ASP A 59 1.47 15.22 27.40
N VAL A 60 1.85 14.31 26.48
CA VAL A 60 1.20 14.14 25.17
C VAL A 60 -0.29 13.85 25.34
N ASP A 61 -0.65 13.00 26.29
CA ASP A 61 -2.05 12.67 26.58
C ASP A 61 -2.83 13.89 27.06
N ARG A 62 -2.29 14.57 28.07
CA ARG A 62 -2.97 15.69 28.71
C ARG A 62 -3.10 16.91 27.79
N GLU A 63 -2.02 17.28 27.09
CA GLU A 63 -1.96 18.54 26.32
C GLU A 63 -2.38 18.40 24.86
N ILE A 64 -2.26 17.19 24.27
CA ILE A 64 -2.59 16.99 22.86
C ILE A 64 -3.81 16.10 22.70
N ILE A 65 -3.78 14.85 23.23
CA ILE A 65 -4.87 13.89 23.00
C ILE A 65 -6.18 14.41 23.56
N THR A 66 -6.21 14.86 24.81
CA THR A 66 -7.43 15.39 25.45
C THR A 66 -8.06 16.52 24.62
N ARG A 67 -7.25 17.37 23.98
CA ARG A 67 -7.76 18.45 23.12
C ARG A 67 -8.28 17.92 21.79
N LEU A 68 -7.51 17.04 21.13
CA LEU A 68 -7.95 16.40 19.88
C LEU A 68 -9.26 15.66 20.06
N GLU A 69 -9.41 14.89 21.13
CA GLU A 69 -10.64 14.15 21.40
C GLU A 69 -11.82 15.08 21.65
N ARG A 70 -11.63 16.18 22.37
CA ARG A 70 -12.69 17.14 22.64
C ARG A 70 -13.25 17.75 21.36
N GLU A 71 -12.39 18.21 20.47
CA GLU A 71 -12.79 18.88 19.24
C GLU A 71 -13.26 17.89 18.17
N LEU A 72 -12.61 16.74 18.07
CA LEU A 72 -12.87 15.79 17.01
C LEU A 72 -13.94 14.72 17.35
N SER A 73 -14.35 14.60 18.64
CA SER A 73 -15.42 13.67 19.04
C SER A 73 -16.81 14.03 18.49
N SER A 74 -17.01 15.30 18.11
CA SER A 74 -18.27 15.80 17.54
C SER A 74 -18.38 15.63 16.02
N LEU A 75 -17.32 15.12 15.35
CA LEU A 75 -17.34 14.92 13.91
C LEU A 75 -18.40 13.93 13.46
N SER A 76 -19.22 14.36 12.52
CA SER A 76 -20.29 13.52 11.97
C SER A 76 -19.72 12.29 11.23
N GLY A 77 -20.31 11.12 11.48
CA GLY A 77 -19.96 9.86 10.84
C GLY A 77 -18.83 9.08 11.52
N VAL A 78 -18.23 9.57 12.60
CA VAL A 78 -17.26 8.82 13.40
C VAL A 78 -17.99 7.79 14.25
N GLU A 79 -17.71 6.51 14.02
CA GLU A 79 -18.24 5.39 14.81
C GLU A 79 -17.35 5.01 15.99
N LYS A 80 -16.03 5.17 15.81
CA LYS A 80 -15.03 4.82 16.82
C LYS A 80 -13.86 5.79 16.80
N SER A 81 -13.41 6.20 17.98
CA SER A 81 -12.18 6.98 18.19
C SER A 81 -11.24 6.20 19.11
N GLU A 82 -9.99 6.06 18.70
CA GLU A 82 -8.93 5.43 19.49
C GLU A 82 -7.73 6.37 19.58
N ALA A 83 -7.38 6.77 20.79
CA ALA A 83 -6.20 7.58 21.06
C ALA A 83 -5.04 6.74 21.60
N ARG A 84 -3.82 7.10 21.21
CA ARG A 84 -2.58 6.52 21.74
C ARG A 84 -1.54 7.59 21.92
N SER A 85 -1.00 7.66 23.13
CA SER A 85 0.08 8.55 23.51
C SER A 85 1.39 7.79 23.55
N PHE A 86 2.38 8.27 22.80
CA PHE A 86 3.75 7.75 22.78
C PHE A 86 4.71 8.82 23.27
N GLN A 87 5.94 8.44 23.58
CA GLN A 87 6.98 9.42 23.84
C GLN A 87 7.20 10.29 22.60
N GLY A 88 6.92 11.58 22.71
CA GLY A 88 7.11 12.55 21.64
C GLY A 88 6.05 12.50 20.51
N GLN A 89 4.98 11.74 20.64
CA GLN A 89 3.96 11.62 19.58
C GLN A 89 2.57 11.29 20.10
N ALA A 90 1.57 12.01 19.62
CA ALA A 90 0.15 11.64 19.73
C ALA A 90 -0.34 10.97 18.45
N ARG A 91 -1.23 9.99 18.57
CA ARG A 91 -1.95 9.36 17.48
C ARG A 91 -3.41 9.19 17.84
N LEU A 92 -4.29 9.77 17.05
CA LEU A 92 -5.74 9.59 17.14
C LEU A 92 -6.21 8.87 15.88
N THR A 93 -6.90 7.74 16.04
CA THR A 93 -7.46 6.96 14.93
C THR A 93 -8.97 7.11 14.98
N LEU A 94 -9.54 7.64 13.91
CA LEU A 94 -10.98 7.82 13.73
C LEU A 94 -11.47 6.79 12.72
N THR A 95 -12.43 5.97 13.10
CA THR A 95 -13.11 4.99 12.22
C THR A 95 -14.48 5.54 11.89
N TYR A 96 -14.79 5.64 10.62
CA TYR A 96 -16.07 6.11 10.09
C TYR A 96 -16.94 4.92 9.63
N GLY A 97 -18.22 5.17 9.41
CA GLY A 97 -19.13 4.17 8.84
C GLY A 97 -18.78 3.80 7.38
N VAL A 98 -19.06 2.57 6.99
CA VAL A 98 -18.69 1.99 5.67
C VAL A 98 -19.22 2.80 4.48
N ASN A 99 -20.33 3.53 4.65
CA ASN A 99 -20.97 4.34 3.59
C ASN A 99 -20.61 5.83 3.69
N GLN A 100 -19.62 6.20 4.50
CA GLN A 100 -19.23 7.59 4.68
C GLN A 100 -18.44 8.09 3.47
N ASP A 101 -18.81 9.27 2.98
CA ASP A 101 -18.02 10.00 1.99
C ASP A 101 -16.71 10.48 2.64
N MET A 102 -15.61 9.78 2.34
CA MET A 102 -14.31 10.02 2.99
C MET A 102 -13.67 11.34 2.57
N ASP A 103 -13.95 11.87 1.37
CA ASP A 103 -13.43 13.16 0.91
C ASP A 103 -14.06 14.31 1.70
N LYS A 104 -15.37 14.23 1.93
CA LYS A 104 -16.07 15.17 2.81
C LYS A 104 -15.61 15.06 4.26
N ALA A 105 -15.47 13.83 4.75
CA ALA A 105 -14.98 13.58 6.11
C ALA A 105 -13.56 14.13 6.30
N LEU A 106 -12.66 13.95 5.31
CA LEU A 106 -11.31 14.52 5.33
C LEU A 106 -11.35 16.06 5.36
N THR A 107 -12.18 16.67 4.52
CA THR A 107 -12.31 18.13 4.48
C THR A 107 -12.80 18.69 5.81
N LEU A 108 -13.81 18.06 6.42
CA LEU A 108 -14.30 18.43 7.74
C LEU A 108 -13.23 18.25 8.83
N LEU A 109 -12.54 17.11 8.83
CA LEU A 109 -11.46 16.84 9.77
C LEU A 109 -10.33 17.88 9.67
N LEU A 110 -9.90 18.23 8.46
CA LEU A 110 -8.87 19.25 8.24
C LEU A 110 -9.34 20.65 8.69
N SER A 111 -10.60 20.98 8.48
CA SER A 111 -11.20 22.23 8.95
C SER A 111 -11.19 22.31 10.49
N GLU A 112 -11.63 21.24 11.17
CA GLU A 112 -11.62 21.19 12.63
C GLU A 112 -10.19 21.20 13.19
N LEU A 113 -9.25 20.45 12.58
CA LEU A 113 -7.86 20.48 13.01
C LEU A 113 -7.21 21.86 12.88
N SER A 114 -7.60 22.64 11.88
CA SER A 114 -7.09 24.01 11.70
C SER A 114 -7.67 25.00 12.74
N SER A 115 -8.81 24.68 13.35
CA SER A 115 -9.43 25.49 14.39
C SER A 115 -8.86 25.22 15.80
N ILE A 116 -8.15 24.09 15.97
CA ILE A 116 -7.57 23.72 17.26
C ILE A 116 -6.48 24.69 17.64
N THR A 117 -6.72 25.41 18.75
CA THR A 117 -5.77 26.35 19.34
C THR A 117 -5.19 25.81 20.64
N GLY A 118 -4.05 26.39 21.04
CA GLY A 118 -3.44 26.08 22.34
C GLY A 118 -2.67 24.76 22.40
N LEU A 119 -2.29 24.19 21.25
CA LEU A 119 -1.27 23.14 21.22
C LEU A 119 0.06 23.73 21.71
N PRO A 120 0.93 22.92 22.36
CA PRO A 120 2.25 23.38 22.77
C PRO A 120 3.05 23.96 21.59
N ASP A 121 3.79 25.05 21.83
CA ASP A 121 4.55 25.77 20.79
C ASP A 121 5.59 24.88 20.09
N ASP A 122 6.15 23.89 20.82
CA ASP A 122 7.11 22.93 20.27
C ASP A 122 6.44 21.73 19.59
N ALA A 123 5.12 21.61 19.64
CA ALA A 123 4.39 20.58 18.92
C ALA A 123 4.30 20.92 17.43
N LYS A 124 4.56 19.91 16.59
CA LYS A 124 4.36 20.08 15.14
C LYS A 124 2.88 20.13 14.79
N GLN A 125 2.57 20.78 13.68
CA GLN A 125 1.19 20.80 13.17
C GLN A 125 0.64 19.38 13.00
N PRO A 126 -0.65 19.17 13.33
CA PRO A 126 -1.31 17.90 13.08
C PRO A 126 -1.21 17.48 11.61
N SER A 127 -0.90 16.23 11.39
CA SER A 127 -0.92 15.61 10.06
C SER A 127 -1.98 14.53 10.00
N VAL A 128 -2.73 14.48 8.91
CA VAL A 128 -3.76 13.48 8.68
C VAL A 128 -3.25 12.47 7.66
N ARG A 129 -3.49 11.20 7.94
CA ARG A 129 -3.29 10.11 7.01
C ARG A 129 -4.57 9.30 6.91
N THR A 130 -5.09 9.15 5.71
CA THR A 130 -6.15 8.19 5.44
C THR A 130 -5.53 6.81 5.32
N SER A 131 -6.11 5.80 5.95
CA SER A 131 -5.62 4.43 5.90
C SER A 131 -6.75 3.53 5.41
N ASN A 132 -6.48 2.81 4.35
CA ASN A 132 -7.36 1.77 3.84
C ASN A 132 -6.85 0.39 4.29
N SER A 133 -7.69 -0.63 4.26
CA SER A 133 -7.26 -2.01 4.55
C SER A 133 -6.19 -2.51 3.57
N ASP A 134 -6.07 -1.84 2.44
CA ASP A 134 -5.14 -2.17 1.35
C ASP A 134 -3.74 -1.57 1.51
N ASP A 135 -3.48 -0.88 2.62
CA ASP A 135 -2.12 -0.41 2.97
C ASP A 135 -1.15 -1.57 3.31
N SER A 136 -1.60 -2.81 3.12
CA SER A 136 -0.72 -3.98 3.20
C SER A 136 0.26 -3.98 2.04
N PRO A 137 1.56 -4.10 2.31
CA PRO A 137 2.55 -4.09 1.24
C PRO A 137 2.43 -5.33 0.35
N ILE A 138 2.38 -5.13 -0.97
CA ILE A 138 2.43 -6.22 -1.96
C ILE A 138 3.80 -6.88 -2.03
N ALA A 139 4.86 -6.14 -1.67
CA ALA A 139 6.21 -6.64 -1.53
C ALA A 139 6.90 -6.05 -0.31
N ARG A 140 7.70 -6.88 0.36
CA ARG A 140 8.69 -6.42 1.32
C ARG A 140 10.06 -6.78 0.81
N LEU A 141 10.92 -5.79 0.71
CA LEU A 141 12.27 -5.91 0.22
C LEU A 141 13.24 -5.71 1.38
N ALA A 142 14.37 -6.38 1.34
CA ALA A 142 15.45 -6.18 2.30
C ALA A 142 16.72 -5.82 1.54
N LEU A 143 17.27 -4.64 1.81
CA LEU A 143 18.61 -4.29 1.39
C LEU A 143 19.59 -4.82 2.41
N THR A 144 20.52 -5.65 1.96
CA THR A 144 21.51 -6.32 2.77
C THR A 144 22.90 -6.21 2.15
N VAL A 145 23.92 -6.46 2.95
CA VAL A 145 25.30 -6.65 2.48
C VAL A 145 25.59 -8.15 2.48
N PRO A 146 25.52 -8.82 1.33
CA PRO A 146 25.80 -10.25 1.24
C PRO A 146 27.28 -10.53 1.53
N GLU A 147 27.57 -11.75 1.96
CA GLU A 147 28.94 -12.26 2.04
C GLU A 147 29.46 -12.50 0.62
N ASP A 148 30.72 -12.14 0.39
CA ASP A 148 31.41 -12.47 -0.85
C ASP A 148 31.76 -13.96 -0.91
N ALA A 149 32.37 -14.41 -2.02
CA ALA A 149 32.79 -15.81 -2.19
C ALA A 149 33.84 -16.27 -1.17
N SER A 150 34.46 -15.33 -0.41
CA SER A 150 35.45 -15.60 0.64
C SER A 150 34.84 -15.59 2.06
N GLY A 151 33.52 -15.38 2.17
CA GLY A 151 32.83 -15.23 3.44
C GLY A 151 33.05 -13.86 4.11
N LYS A 152 33.60 -12.89 3.40
CA LYS A 152 33.77 -11.51 3.87
C LYS A 152 32.61 -10.64 3.43
N ARG A 153 32.18 -9.76 4.32
CA ARG A 153 31.19 -8.71 4.00
C ARG A 153 31.89 -7.39 3.75
N ALA A 154 31.34 -6.60 2.83
CA ALA A 154 31.78 -5.22 2.69
C ALA A 154 31.45 -4.43 3.98
N ASP A 155 32.38 -3.60 4.42
CA ASP A 155 32.16 -2.70 5.57
C ASP A 155 31.30 -1.49 5.12
N ILE A 156 29.99 -1.72 5.03
CA ILE A 156 28.99 -0.73 4.60
C ILE A 156 28.07 -0.42 5.77
N ASP A 157 28.11 0.81 6.22
CA ASP A 157 27.14 1.29 7.21
C ASP A 157 25.77 1.58 6.54
N LEU A 158 24.87 0.59 6.65
CA LEU A 158 23.51 0.69 6.14
C LEU A 158 22.71 1.84 6.76
N GLU A 159 23.12 2.36 7.93
CA GLU A 159 22.44 3.45 8.61
C GLU A 159 22.70 4.82 7.97
N ASN A 160 23.82 4.99 7.31
CA ASN A 160 24.19 6.25 6.66
C ASN A 160 23.77 6.35 5.20
N LEU A 161 22.94 5.43 4.71
CA LEU A 161 22.50 5.37 3.32
C LEU A 161 21.24 6.20 3.00
N GLY A 162 20.74 7.03 3.93
CA GLY A 162 19.44 7.68 3.80
C GLY A 162 19.19 8.39 2.48
N ARG A 163 20.13 9.23 2.02
CA ARG A 163 20.03 9.95 0.74
C ARG A 163 20.13 8.98 -0.45
N PHE A 164 21.07 8.04 -0.40
CA PHE A 164 21.23 7.04 -1.45
C PHE A 164 19.96 6.18 -1.60
N LEU A 165 19.41 5.72 -0.48
CA LEU A 165 18.16 4.97 -0.46
C LEU A 165 17.04 5.77 -1.14
N GLN A 166 16.89 7.05 -0.77
CA GLN A 166 15.83 7.89 -1.33
C GLN A 166 15.95 8.02 -2.85
N THR A 167 17.09 8.48 -3.33
CA THR A 167 17.27 8.84 -4.75
C THR A 167 17.52 7.65 -5.67
N SER A 168 18.22 6.62 -5.18
CA SER A 168 18.67 5.52 -6.03
C SER A 168 17.78 4.29 -5.94
N ILE A 169 17.00 4.13 -4.87
CA ILE A 169 16.15 2.97 -4.66
C ILE A 169 14.68 3.36 -4.60
N LEU A 170 14.26 4.16 -3.60
CA LEU A 170 12.84 4.44 -3.39
C LEU A 170 12.21 5.18 -4.58
N ASP A 171 12.87 6.21 -5.11
CA ASP A 171 12.35 6.95 -6.26
C ASP A 171 12.19 6.07 -7.50
N LYS A 172 13.08 5.08 -7.70
CA LYS A 172 12.94 4.13 -8.82
C LYS A 172 11.80 3.16 -8.62
N LEU A 173 11.61 2.65 -7.39
CA LEU A 173 10.52 1.75 -7.05
C LEU A 173 9.16 2.45 -7.12
N THR A 174 9.07 3.71 -6.68
CA THR A 174 7.82 4.50 -6.73
C THR A 174 7.37 4.80 -8.17
N ARG A 175 8.28 4.80 -9.15
CA ARG A 175 7.94 5.02 -10.56
C ARG A 175 7.40 3.78 -11.27
N VAL A 176 7.40 2.63 -10.62
CA VAL A 176 6.81 1.41 -11.18
C VAL A 176 5.30 1.59 -11.26
N SER A 177 4.72 1.24 -12.41
CA SER A 177 3.27 1.38 -12.63
C SER A 177 2.48 0.55 -11.62
N GLY A 178 1.50 1.18 -10.98
CA GLY A 178 0.66 0.55 -9.95
C GLY A 178 1.26 0.56 -8.54
N VAL A 179 2.38 1.25 -8.31
CA VAL A 179 2.94 1.50 -6.97
C VAL A 179 2.48 2.85 -6.46
N ALA A 180 1.76 2.87 -5.34
CA ALA A 180 1.28 4.10 -4.69
C ALA A 180 2.32 4.69 -3.75
N GLU A 181 2.93 3.87 -2.91
CA GLU A 181 3.86 4.33 -1.87
C GLU A 181 4.99 3.31 -1.67
N VAL A 182 6.18 3.82 -1.44
CA VAL A 182 7.34 3.02 -1.03
C VAL A 182 7.87 3.57 0.29
N GLY A 183 7.72 2.79 1.35
CA GLY A 183 8.17 3.15 2.70
C GLY A 183 9.47 2.43 3.08
N LYS A 184 10.40 3.11 3.74
CA LYS A 184 11.62 2.49 4.27
C LYS A 184 11.59 2.39 5.80
N TYR A 185 12.19 1.34 6.32
CA TYR A 185 12.41 1.11 7.75
C TYR A 185 13.89 0.75 7.97
N GLY A 186 14.63 1.61 8.63
CA GLY A 186 16.10 1.58 8.70
C GLY A 186 16.72 2.48 7.62
N GLY A 187 18.04 2.52 7.57
CA GLY A 187 18.77 3.43 6.70
C GLY A 187 18.46 4.88 7.05
N GLY A 188 18.87 5.30 8.23
CA GLY A 188 18.59 6.61 8.81
C GLY A 188 19.02 7.75 7.90
N ASP A 189 18.32 8.87 7.97
CA ASP A 189 18.81 10.11 7.38
C ASP A 189 19.99 10.61 8.21
N SER A 190 20.99 11.16 7.56
CA SER A 190 22.09 11.82 8.27
C SER A 190 21.57 13.06 8.99
N GLU A 191 21.96 13.26 10.23
CA GLU A 191 21.71 14.47 10.98
C GLU A 191 23.01 15.15 11.33
N MET A 192 23.00 16.47 11.33
CA MET A 192 24.09 17.24 11.92
C MET A 192 23.84 17.33 13.42
N ARG A 193 24.73 16.72 14.19
CA ARG A 193 24.66 16.70 15.65
C ARG A 193 25.57 17.76 16.22
N VAL A 194 24.98 18.68 16.98
CA VAL A 194 25.72 19.73 17.70
C VAL A 194 25.75 19.34 19.18
N ILE A 195 26.91 18.95 19.67
CA ILE A 195 27.13 18.58 21.07
C ILE A 195 27.73 19.77 21.79
N ILE A 196 26.95 20.44 22.61
CA ILE A 196 27.34 21.64 23.32
C ILE A 196 28.08 21.26 24.59
N ASP A 197 29.24 21.92 24.84
CA ASP A 197 29.99 21.80 26.06
C ASP A 197 29.41 22.72 27.15
N VAL A 198 28.76 22.14 28.15
CA VAL A 198 28.10 22.88 29.25
C VAL A 198 29.11 23.71 30.04
N LYS A 199 30.37 23.27 30.19
CA LYS A 199 31.40 24.05 30.90
C LYS A 199 31.76 25.32 30.10
N LYS A 200 31.87 25.21 28.78
CA LYS A 200 32.14 26.36 27.93
C LYS A 200 30.96 27.34 27.93
N LEU A 201 29.68 26.86 27.90
CA LEU A 201 28.52 27.73 28.08
C LEU A 201 28.60 28.55 29.36
N ALA A 202 28.98 27.93 30.49
CA ALA A 202 29.14 28.60 31.77
C ALA A 202 30.28 29.64 31.74
N ILE A 203 31.42 29.30 31.15
CA ILE A 203 32.58 30.22 31.02
C ILE A 203 32.18 31.47 30.22
N PHE A 204 31.48 31.30 29.10
CA PHE A 204 31.04 32.40 28.22
C PHE A 204 29.71 33.05 28.68
N ARG A 205 29.14 32.61 29.83
CA ARG A 205 27.85 33.08 30.35
C ARG A 205 26.75 33.12 29.29
N LEU A 206 26.64 32.02 28.51
CA LEU A 206 25.64 31.87 27.48
C LEU A 206 24.50 31.00 27.98
N ASP A 207 23.28 31.43 27.60
CA ASP A 207 22.09 30.58 27.74
C ASP A 207 21.96 29.69 26.48
N ILE A 208 21.46 28.48 26.69
CA ILE A 208 21.22 27.53 25.60
C ILE A 208 20.22 28.08 24.58
N SER A 209 19.24 28.87 25.01
CA SER A 209 18.27 29.55 24.15
C SER A 209 18.94 30.46 23.11
N THR A 210 20.01 31.17 23.50
CA THR A 210 20.80 32.03 22.59
C THR A 210 21.45 31.20 21.48
N VAL A 211 21.98 30.02 21.83
CA VAL A 211 22.57 29.13 20.85
C VAL A 211 21.53 28.57 19.88
N ILE A 212 20.36 28.15 20.41
CA ILE A 212 19.25 27.65 19.61
C ILE A 212 18.75 28.72 18.65
N GLU A 213 18.56 29.95 19.11
CA GLU A 213 18.09 31.04 18.24
C GLU A 213 19.13 31.42 17.16
N ALA A 214 20.41 31.44 17.48
CA ALA A 214 21.47 31.65 16.50
C ALA A 214 21.47 30.57 15.40
N LEU A 215 21.30 29.28 15.80
CA LEU A 215 21.12 28.18 14.86
C LEU A 215 19.87 28.34 14.03
N ARG A 216 18.74 28.68 14.62
CA ARG A 216 17.46 28.88 13.95
C ARG A 216 17.56 29.98 12.88
N VAL A 217 18.18 31.11 13.24
CA VAL A 217 18.39 32.23 12.30
C VAL A 217 19.31 31.80 11.16
N ALA A 218 20.40 31.11 11.45
CA ALA A 218 21.37 30.65 10.45
C ALA A 218 20.78 29.59 9.48
N THR A 219 19.81 28.78 9.95
CA THR A 219 19.16 27.75 9.11
C THR A 219 17.93 28.28 8.35
N SER A 220 17.40 29.46 8.72
CA SER A 220 16.23 30.03 8.06
C SER A 220 16.60 30.67 6.71
N GLN A 221 15.95 30.19 5.63
CA GLN A 221 16.00 30.90 4.34
C GLN A 221 15.03 32.10 4.42
N ARG A 222 15.56 33.30 4.29
CA ARG A 222 14.73 34.51 4.21
C ARG A 222 14.96 35.22 2.88
N SER A 223 13.85 35.53 2.20
CA SER A 223 13.87 36.57 1.19
C SER A 223 13.94 37.92 1.89
N VAL A 224 14.99 38.70 1.65
CA VAL A 224 15.20 39.99 2.34
C VAL A 224 14.40 41.12 1.69
N GLY A 225 13.78 40.86 0.53
CA GLY A 225 13.00 41.84 -0.23
C GLY A 225 13.59 42.15 -1.58
N GLU A 226 13.08 43.18 -2.20
CA GLU A 226 13.52 43.70 -3.53
C GLU A 226 14.15 45.06 -3.38
N ILE A 227 15.22 45.26 -4.10
CA ILE A 227 15.85 46.60 -4.22
C ILE A 227 15.57 47.11 -5.65
N GLU A 228 14.88 48.24 -5.73
CA GLU A 228 14.73 48.97 -6.97
C GLU A 228 15.98 49.80 -7.27
N ALA A 229 16.69 49.48 -8.34
CA ALA A 229 17.80 50.25 -8.84
C ALA A 229 17.49 50.75 -10.26
N GLY A 230 16.90 51.91 -10.35
CA GLY A 230 16.48 52.54 -11.60
C GLY A 230 15.28 51.79 -12.23
N LYS A 231 15.44 51.18 -13.41
CA LYS A 231 14.40 50.42 -14.11
C LYS A 231 14.47 48.90 -13.84
N ARG A 232 15.28 48.46 -12.89
CA ARG A 232 15.46 47.03 -12.59
C ARG A 232 15.18 46.77 -11.12
N ASN A 233 14.38 45.71 -10.86
CA ASN A 233 14.16 45.15 -9.53
C ASN A 233 15.12 43.98 -9.32
N TYR A 234 15.89 44.05 -8.25
CA TYR A 234 16.76 42.98 -7.79
C TYR A 234 16.15 42.33 -6.55
N THR A 235 15.79 41.06 -6.69
CA THR A 235 15.36 40.27 -5.53
C THR A 235 16.59 39.81 -4.76
N ILE A 236 16.74 40.26 -3.52
CA ILE A 236 17.81 39.79 -2.65
C ILE A 236 17.36 38.54 -1.95
N ARG A 237 17.97 37.41 -2.27
CA ARG A 237 17.78 36.14 -1.57
C ARG A 237 19.05 35.84 -0.77
N VAL A 238 18.86 35.59 0.54
CA VAL A 238 19.91 34.99 1.36
C VAL A 238 19.84 33.48 1.11
N GLU A 239 20.81 32.96 0.35
CA GLU A 239 20.93 31.51 0.21
C GLU A 239 21.47 30.92 1.49
N SER A 240 20.80 29.89 1.98
CA SER A 240 21.28 29.06 3.09
C SER A 240 22.60 28.42 2.64
N ILE A 241 23.67 28.71 3.38
CA ILE A 241 24.98 28.08 3.15
C ILE A 241 24.80 26.56 3.23
N SER A 242 25.47 25.82 2.34
CA SER A 242 25.54 24.37 2.45
C SER A 242 26.00 23.99 3.85
N PHE A 243 25.10 23.38 4.63
CA PHE A 243 25.37 23.05 6.04
C PHE A 243 26.37 21.90 6.12
N THR A 244 27.66 22.27 6.26
CA THR A 244 28.73 21.32 6.63
C THR A 244 29.14 21.57 8.08
N PRO A 245 29.81 20.62 8.75
CA PRO A 245 30.31 20.86 10.12
C PRO A 245 31.15 22.12 10.25
N GLU A 246 31.96 22.44 9.21
CA GLU A 246 32.84 23.60 9.18
C GLU A 246 32.02 24.89 9.09
N THR A 247 31.03 24.94 8.18
CA THR A 247 30.16 26.11 8.01
C THR A 247 29.24 26.32 9.22
N ALA A 248 28.76 25.23 9.81
CA ALA A 248 28.00 25.30 11.05
C ALA A 248 28.86 25.78 12.22
N GLY A 249 30.12 25.35 12.31
CA GLY A 249 31.08 25.82 13.32
C GLY A 249 31.38 27.30 13.21
N ALA A 250 31.30 27.86 12.02
CA ALA A 250 31.55 29.31 11.77
C ALA A 250 30.37 30.22 12.16
N ILE A 251 29.21 29.67 12.54
CA ILE A 251 28.04 30.47 12.96
C ILE A 251 28.41 31.31 14.19
N VAL A 252 28.17 32.61 14.09
CA VAL A 252 28.41 33.55 15.20
C VAL A 252 27.23 33.51 16.17
N ILE A 253 27.50 33.12 17.42
CA ILE A 253 26.52 33.06 18.52
C ILE A 253 26.38 34.45 19.17
N ARG A 254 27.52 35.08 19.45
CA ARG A 254 27.58 36.42 20.09
C ARG A 254 28.85 37.14 19.63
N SER A 255 28.79 38.43 19.51
CA SER A 255 29.94 39.27 19.26
C SER A 255 30.23 40.09 20.50
N GLU A 256 31.45 40.08 21.02
CA GLU A 256 31.90 40.88 22.14
C GLU A 256 32.90 41.93 21.65
N GLU A 257 32.74 43.17 22.18
CA GLU A 257 33.70 44.24 21.91
C GLU A 257 34.82 44.13 22.93
N SER A 258 36.04 43.95 22.42
CA SER A 258 37.27 43.92 23.23
C SER A 258 37.57 45.32 23.72
N GLN A 259 38.32 45.45 24.86
CA GLN A 259 38.78 46.75 25.40
C GLN A 259 39.54 47.62 24.38
N ASN A 260 40.00 47.06 23.26
CA ASN A 260 40.67 47.77 22.17
C ASN A 260 39.76 48.10 21.00
N GLY A 261 38.43 48.00 21.13
CA GLY A 261 37.45 48.28 20.06
C GLY A 261 37.33 47.20 18.98
N ASN A 262 38.05 46.08 19.13
CA ASN A 262 37.94 44.95 18.17
C ASN A 262 36.74 44.06 18.53
N ILE A 263 35.95 43.72 17.51
CA ILE A 263 34.83 42.76 17.65
C ILE A 263 35.37 41.35 17.58
N ILE A 264 35.23 40.60 18.67
CA ILE A 264 35.61 39.19 18.71
C ILE A 264 34.33 38.37 18.61
N PRO A 265 34.09 37.69 17.47
CA PRO A 265 32.95 36.81 17.33
C PRO A 265 33.15 35.47 18.08
N LEU A 266 32.23 35.13 18.99
CA LEU A 266 32.18 33.80 19.56
C LEU A 266 31.38 32.91 18.63
N ARG A 267 32.00 31.85 18.16
CA ARG A 267 31.44 30.93 17.16
C ARG A 267 30.91 29.64 17.80
N LEU A 268 30.01 28.95 17.11
CA LEU A 268 29.45 27.70 17.54
C LEU A 268 30.56 26.63 17.77
N GLY A 269 31.56 26.56 16.90
CA GLY A 269 32.70 25.65 17.04
C GLY A 269 33.55 25.88 18.29
N ASP A 270 33.50 27.10 18.89
CA ASP A 270 34.24 27.38 20.13
C ASP A 270 33.60 26.70 21.34
N ILE A 271 32.27 26.46 21.29
CA ILE A 271 31.46 25.96 22.42
C ILE A 271 30.85 24.58 22.17
N ALA A 272 30.93 24.04 20.96
CA ALA A 272 30.31 22.78 20.58
C ALA A 272 31.20 21.94 19.67
N THR A 273 31.03 20.63 19.71
CA THR A 273 31.51 19.68 18.69
C THR A 273 30.39 19.41 17.71
N ILE A 274 30.73 19.47 16.41
CA ILE A 274 29.75 19.35 15.33
C ILE A 274 30.16 18.20 14.43
N ASP A 275 29.31 17.18 14.35
CA ASP A 275 29.54 16.00 13.54
C ASP A 275 28.30 15.67 12.70
N VAL A 276 28.53 15.09 11.51
CA VAL A 276 27.48 14.49 10.69
C VAL A 276 27.43 13.00 11.05
N THR A 277 26.33 12.58 11.60
CA THR A 277 26.14 11.20 12.06
C THR A 277 24.77 10.69 11.63
N ALA A 278 24.58 9.37 11.65
CA ALA A 278 23.25 8.80 11.47
C ALA A 278 22.32 9.21 12.61
N LYS A 279 21.07 9.48 12.27
CA LYS A 279 20.02 9.72 13.27
C LYS A 279 19.91 8.54 14.22
N LYS A 280 19.76 8.83 15.53
CA LYS A 280 19.70 7.79 16.56
C LYS A 280 18.70 6.70 16.21
N ARG A 281 19.16 5.44 16.18
CA ARG A 281 18.32 4.27 15.92
C ARG A 281 17.19 4.17 16.96
N GLN A 282 15.96 4.06 16.48
CA GLN A 282 14.79 3.78 17.31
C GLN A 282 14.37 2.31 17.24
N SER A 283 14.83 1.58 16.23
CA SER A 283 14.48 0.18 16.02
C SER A 283 15.53 -0.53 15.18
N PHE A 284 15.72 -1.82 15.46
CA PHE A 284 16.61 -2.70 14.70
C PHE A 284 15.81 -3.48 13.66
N ARG A 285 16.37 -3.68 12.47
CA ARG A 285 15.82 -4.51 11.41
C ARG A 285 16.89 -5.49 10.98
N ARG A 286 16.54 -6.78 10.99
CA ARG A 286 17.48 -7.86 10.65
C ARG A 286 16.82 -8.86 9.71
N LEU A 287 17.62 -9.38 8.80
CA LEU A 287 17.26 -10.51 7.94
C LEU A 287 18.26 -11.63 8.23
N ASN A 288 17.78 -12.77 8.73
CA ASN A 288 18.61 -13.94 9.11
C ASN A 288 19.74 -13.62 10.10
N GLY A 289 19.54 -12.64 10.99
CA GLY A 289 20.55 -12.19 11.96
C GLY A 289 21.36 -10.97 11.55
N ASP A 290 21.36 -10.62 10.26
CA ASP A 290 22.13 -9.51 9.70
C ASP A 290 21.32 -8.22 9.67
N ASP A 291 21.98 -7.10 9.88
CA ASP A 291 21.35 -5.80 9.76
C ASP A 291 20.85 -5.57 8.32
N ALA A 292 19.65 -5.06 8.20
CA ALA A 292 18.99 -4.84 6.92
C ALA A 292 18.14 -3.57 6.92
N VAL A 293 18.01 -2.94 5.77
CA VAL A 293 16.99 -1.91 5.53
C VAL A 293 15.79 -2.57 4.88
N ILE A 294 14.63 -2.47 5.52
CA ILE A 294 13.38 -3.03 5.01
C ILE A 294 12.63 -1.96 4.21
N ILE A 295 12.19 -2.32 3.01
CA ILE A 295 11.43 -1.45 2.14
C ILE A 295 10.08 -2.13 1.86
N ASN A 296 9.01 -1.44 2.18
CA ASN A 296 7.65 -1.88 1.89
C ASN A 296 7.16 -1.18 0.61
N VAL A 297 6.58 -1.95 -0.29
CA VAL A 297 5.95 -1.44 -1.52
C VAL A 297 4.45 -1.62 -1.41
N ILE A 298 3.71 -0.53 -1.49
CA ILE A 298 2.25 -0.48 -1.39
C ILE A 298 1.70 -0.16 -2.79
N ARG A 299 0.67 -0.89 -3.20
CA ARG A 299 0.05 -0.73 -4.52
C ARG A 299 -0.95 0.43 -4.57
N GLU A 300 -1.24 0.92 -5.77
CA GLU A 300 -2.42 1.73 -6.03
C GLU A 300 -3.69 0.87 -6.01
N GLN A 301 -4.79 1.43 -5.55
CA GLN A 301 -6.09 0.75 -5.56
C GLN A 301 -6.52 0.38 -6.99
N GLY A 302 -7.18 -0.78 -7.12
CA GLY A 302 -7.69 -1.26 -8.41
C GLY A 302 -6.62 -1.72 -9.40
N THR A 303 -5.33 -1.76 -9.02
CA THR A 303 -4.26 -2.23 -9.90
C THR A 303 -4.10 -3.75 -9.87
N ASN A 304 -3.56 -4.29 -10.95
CA ASN A 304 -3.25 -5.72 -11.05
C ASN A 304 -1.92 -6.01 -10.36
N VAL A 305 -1.98 -6.61 -9.16
CA VAL A 305 -0.80 -6.94 -8.34
C VAL A 305 0.21 -7.81 -9.09
N VAL A 306 -0.25 -8.78 -9.89
CA VAL A 306 0.66 -9.68 -10.62
C VAL A 306 1.49 -8.89 -11.63
N LYS A 307 0.86 -8.01 -12.40
CA LYS A 307 1.54 -7.17 -13.39
C LYS A 307 2.51 -6.18 -12.71
N THR A 308 2.06 -5.50 -11.67
CA THR A 308 2.90 -4.56 -10.89
C THR A 308 4.13 -5.27 -10.31
N MET A 309 3.95 -6.48 -9.77
CA MET A 309 5.07 -7.25 -9.21
C MET A 309 6.04 -7.75 -10.27
N ASP A 310 5.58 -8.11 -11.47
CA ASP A 310 6.46 -8.51 -12.56
C ASP A 310 7.35 -7.34 -13.03
N GLU A 311 6.77 -6.14 -13.18
CA GLU A 311 7.52 -4.92 -13.47
C GLU A 311 8.50 -4.57 -12.33
N LEU A 312 8.05 -4.67 -11.07
CA LEU A 312 8.87 -4.43 -9.88
C LEU A 312 10.08 -5.37 -9.82
N LYS A 313 9.89 -6.67 -10.08
CA LYS A 313 10.98 -7.66 -10.15
C LYS A 313 12.00 -7.30 -11.21
N GLY A 314 11.56 -6.82 -12.36
CA GLY A 314 12.45 -6.35 -13.43
C GLY A 314 13.31 -5.16 -12.98
N VAL A 315 12.69 -4.17 -12.33
CA VAL A 315 13.40 -2.99 -11.80
C VAL A 315 14.38 -3.38 -10.69
N ILE A 316 13.99 -4.29 -9.78
CA ILE A 316 14.89 -4.79 -8.71
C ILE A 316 16.08 -5.52 -9.31
N ALA A 317 15.88 -6.38 -10.31
CA ALA A 317 16.97 -7.09 -10.98
C ALA A 317 17.96 -6.13 -11.64
N ALA A 318 17.48 -5.12 -12.38
CA ALA A 318 18.31 -4.08 -12.98
C ALA A 318 19.09 -3.28 -11.92
N MET A 319 18.42 -2.86 -10.82
CA MET A 319 19.10 -2.15 -9.73
C MET A 319 20.18 -3.01 -9.06
N ASN A 320 19.92 -4.29 -8.87
CA ASN A 320 20.91 -5.21 -8.30
C ASN A 320 22.15 -5.31 -9.20
N MET A 321 21.98 -5.42 -10.52
CA MET A 321 23.09 -5.55 -11.46
C MET A 321 23.86 -4.24 -11.63
N ASP A 322 23.15 -3.14 -11.86
CA ASP A 322 23.77 -1.90 -12.31
C ASP A 322 24.23 -0.99 -11.16
N THR A 323 23.57 -1.06 -10.01
CA THR A 323 23.78 -0.09 -8.93
C THR A 323 24.28 -0.75 -7.63
N LEU A 324 23.67 -1.84 -7.21
CA LEU A 324 23.90 -2.39 -5.86
C LEU A 324 25.06 -3.39 -5.82
N ALA A 325 25.17 -4.30 -6.78
CA ALA A 325 26.26 -5.27 -6.82
C ALA A 325 27.66 -4.63 -6.89
N PRO A 326 27.88 -3.58 -7.69
CA PRO A 326 29.18 -2.86 -7.67
C PRO A 326 29.52 -2.24 -6.31
N MET A 327 28.50 -1.93 -5.49
CA MET A 327 28.64 -1.38 -4.16
C MET A 327 28.68 -2.47 -3.06
N GLY A 328 28.65 -3.76 -3.40
CA GLY A 328 28.62 -4.85 -2.43
C GLY A 328 27.29 -5.00 -1.69
N MET A 329 26.20 -4.49 -2.25
CA MET A 329 24.86 -4.56 -1.66
C MET A 329 23.92 -5.39 -2.52
N GLN A 330 22.84 -5.90 -1.94
CA GLN A 330 21.80 -6.64 -2.62
C GLN A 330 20.41 -6.30 -2.07
N LEU A 331 19.46 -6.06 -2.98
CA LEU A 331 18.05 -5.90 -2.66
C LEU A 331 17.32 -7.22 -2.91
N ARG A 332 16.81 -7.86 -1.85
CA ARG A 332 16.14 -9.16 -1.90
C ARG A 332 14.66 -8.99 -1.62
N ILE A 333 13.82 -9.72 -2.34
CA ILE A 333 12.38 -9.82 -2.07
C ILE A 333 12.21 -10.84 -0.94
N VAL A 334 11.69 -10.38 0.21
CA VAL A 334 11.42 -11.21 1.40
C VAL A 334 9.96 -11.64 1.45
N TYR A 335 9.07 -10.78 0.98
CA TYR A 335 7.65 -11.07 0.85
C TYR A 335 7.18 -10.68 -0.55
N ASP A 336 6.45 -11.56 -1.19
CA ASP A 336 5.86 -11.40 -2.51
C ASP A 336 4.42 -11.92 -2.46
N GLU A 337 3.47 -11.01 -2.59
CA GLU A 337 2.04 -11.33 -2.54
C GLU A 337 1.62 -12.26 -3.69
N THR A 338 2.31 -12.17 -4.84
CA THR A 338 1.97 -12.98 -6.02
C THR A 338 2.17 -14.48 -5.81
N VAL A 339 3.02 -14.88 -4.85
CA VAL A 339 3.19 -16.29 -4.47
C VAL A 339 1.88 -16.88 -3.93
N TYR A 340 1.21 -16.10 -3.08
CA TYR A 340 -0.07 -16.52 -2.49
C TYR A 340 -1.20 -16.48 -3.52
N ILE A 341 -1.25 -15.43 -4.35
CA ILE A 341 -2.20 -15.33 -5.46
C ILE A 341 -2.02 -16.51 -6.42
N GLY A 342 -0.78 -16.78 -6.84
CA GLY A 342 -0.46 -17.89 -7.73
C GLY A 342 -0.86 -19.26 -7.15
N SER A 343 -0.63 -19.46 -5.86
CA SER A 343 -1.04 -20.68 -5.15
C SER A 343 -2.57 -20.83 -5.13
N ALA A 344 -3.31 -19.75 -4.85
CA ALA A 344 -4.77 -19.75 -4.86
C ALA A 344 -5.33 -20.06 -6.25
N ILE A 345 -4.82 -19.40 -7.30
CA ILE A 345 -5.21 -19.68 -8.69
C ILE A 345 -4.91 -21.14 -9.07
N SER A 346 -3.72 -21.64 -8.70
CA SER A 346 -3.34 -23.03 -8.98
C SER A 346 -4.26 -24.02 -8.29
N LEU A 347 -4.61 -23.77 -7.01
CA LEU A 347 -5.55 -24.60 -6.25
C LEU A 347 -6.93 -24.66 -6.92
N VAL A 348 -7.47 -23.49 -7.30
CA VAL A 348 -8.78 -23.42 -7.98
C VAL A 348 -8.74 -24.13 -9.31
N ARG A 349 -7.71 -23.91 -10.13
CA ARG A 349 -7.51 -24.61 -11.41
C ARG A 349 -7.45 -26.12 -11.22
N GLN A 350 -6.70 -26.59 -10.22
CA GLN A 350 -6.59 -28.02 -9.90
C GLN A 350 -7.95 -28.60 -9.46
N ASN A 351 -8.68 -27.89 -8.60
CA ASN A 351 -9.98 -28.31 -8.13
C ASN A 351 -11.01 -28.37 -9.27
N ILE A 352 -11.05 -27.39 -10.16
CA ILE A 352 -11.92 -27.39 -11.34
C ILE A 352 -11.58 -28.58 -12.24
N PHE A 353 -10.29 -28.84 -12.47
CA PHE A 353 -9.85 -29.94 -13.34
C PHE A 353 -10.16 -31.31 -12.74
N ILE A 354 -9.77 -31.56 -11.49
CA ILE A 354 -10.01 -32.82 -10.79
C ILE A 354 -11.53 -33.02 -10.56
N GLY A 355 -12.23 -32.01 -10.06
CA GLY A 355 -13.66 -32.07 -9.82
C GLY A 355 -14.45 -32.26 -11.11
N GLY A 356 -14.07 -31.57 -12.19
CA GLY A 356 -14.66 -31.72 -13.52
C GLY A 356 -14.44 -33.13 -14.09
N LEU A 357 -13.24 -33.70 -13.93
CA LEU A 357 -12.91 -35.04 -14.40
C LEU A 357 -13.63 -36.14 -13.59
N MET A 358 -13.75 -35.95 -12.27
CA MET A 358 -14.54 -36.83 -11.41
C MET A 358 -16.02 -36.77 -11.76
N ALA A 359 -16.58 -35.58 -11.93
CA ALA A 359 -17.97 -35.41 -12.37
C ALA A 359 -18.23 -36.08 -13.72
N LEU A 360 -17.30 -35.90 -14.68
CA LEU A 360 -17.35 -36.57 -15.97
C LEU A 360 -17.38 -38.10 -15.83
N ALA A 361 -16.49 -38.67 -15.01
CA ALA A 361 -16.41 -40.11 -14.78
C ALA A 361 -17.69 -40.68 -14.14
N ILE A 362 -18.21 -39.99 -13.12
CA ILE A 362 -19.44 -40.38 -12.44
C ILE A 362 -20.63 -40.31 -13.41
N LEU A 363 -20.75 -39.23 -14.18
CA LEU A 363 -21.80 -39.08 -15.18
C LEU A 363 -21.75 -40.15 -16.25
N LEU A 364 -20.56 -40.46 -16.75
CA LEU A 364 -20.38 -41.52 -17.74
C LEU A 364 -20.80 -42.88 -17.17
N ALA A 365 -20.47 -43.18 -15.92
CA ALA A 365 -20.84 -44.44 -15.25
C ALA A 365 -22.36 -44.53 -15.04
N PHE A 366 -23.03 -43.45 -14.62
CA PHE A 366 -24.46 -43.43 -14.36
C PHE A 366 -25.30 -43.39 -15.65
N MET A 367 -24.97 -42.47 -16.58
CA MET A 367 -25.79 -42.28 -17.79
C MET A 367 -25.46 -43.24 -18.90
N ARG A 368 -24.30 -43.90 -18.83
CA ARG A 368 -23.77 -44.84 -19.88
C ARG A 368 -23.89 -44.25 -21.30
N SER A 369 -23.79 -42.94 -21.43
CA SER A 369 -23.92 -42.21 -22.68
C SER A 369 -22.94 -41.05 -22.71
N VAL A 370 -22.15 -40.98 -23.80
CA VAL A 370 -21.08 -39.98 -23.97
C VAL A 370 -21.64 -38.57 -24.29
N ILE A 371 -22.73 -38.50 -25.07
CA ILE A 371 -23.28 -37.24 -25.56
C ILE A 371 -23.77 -36.31 -24.41
N PRO A 372 -24.62 -36.77 -23.48
CA PRO A 372 -25.01 -35.97 -22.32
C PRO A 372 -23.83 -35.54 -21.49
N THR A 373 -22.84 -36.39 -21.32
CA THR A 373 -21.63 -36.12 -20.54
C THR A 373 -20.81 -35.00 -21.14
N ILE A 374 -20.65 -34.95 -22.46
CA ILE A 374 -19.94 -33.88 -23.17
C ILE A 374 -20.71 -32.54 -23.03
N ILE A 375 -22.04 -32.56 -23.12
CA ILE A 375 -22.87 -31.35 -22.98
C ILE A 375 -22.61 -30.68 -21.60
N ILE A 376 -22.63 -31.48 -20.52
CA ILE A 376 -22.35 -30.96 -19.17
C ILE A 376 -20.92 -30.47 -19.05
N PHE A 377 -19.95 -31.22 -19.60
CA PHE A 377 -18.55 -30.82 -19.59
C PHE A 377 -18.32 -29.48 -20.32
N CYS A 378 -19.01 -29.23 -21.42
CA CYS A 378 -18.94 -27.93 -22.12
C CYS A 378 -19.63 -26.77 -21.38
N ALA A 379 -20.63 -27.06 -20.53
CA ALA A 379 -21.32 -26.06 -19.75
C ALA A 379 -20.40 -25.43 -18.65
N ILE A 380 -19.46 -26.21 -18.09
CA ILE A 380 -18.55 -25.74 -17.04
C ILE A 380 -17.68 -24.57 -17.51
N PRO A 381 -16.86 -24.68 -18.58
CA PRO A 381 -16.01 -23.58 -19.01
C PRO A 381 -16.80 -22.35 -19.46
N VAL A 382 -17.97 -22.54 -20.07
CA VAL A 382 -18.83 -21.40 -20.49
C VAL A 382 -19.34 -20.65 -19.25
N SER A 383 -19.77 -21.36 -18.22
CA SER A 383 -20.26 -20.74 -16.97
C SER A 383 -19.15 -20.03 -16.22
N VAL A 384 -17.97 -20.67 -16.08
CA VAL A 384 -16.80 -20.09 -15.40
C VAL A 384 -16.33 -18.84 -16.12
N VAL A 385 -16.13 -18.92 -17.43
CA VAL A 385 -15.66 -17.78 -18.23
C VAL A 385 -16.72 -16.68 -18.29
N GLY A 386 -18.00 -17.05 -18.37
CA GLY A 386 -19.11 -16.09 -18.35
C GLY A 386 -19.20 -15.32 -17.04
N THR A 387 -18.83 -15.90 -15.91
CA THR A 387 -18.81 -15.20 -14.61
C THR A 387 -17.85 -14.03 -14.62
N PHE A 388 -16.72 -14.10 -15.34
CA PHE A 388 -15.78 -12.98 -15.42
C PHE A 388 -16.37 -11.76 -16.14
N VAL A 389 -17.35 -11.93 -17.02
CA VAL A 389 -18.09 -10.80 -17.63
C VAL A 389 -18.85 -10.04 -16.54
N ALA A 390 -19.53 -10.76 -15.65
CA ALA A 390 -20.24 -10.14 -14.53
C ALA A 390 -19.30 -9.46 -13.54
N ILE A 391 -18.16 -10.10 -13.20
CA ILE A 391 -17.13 -9.54 -12.34
C ILE A 391 -16.59 -8.23 -12.94
N ALA A 392 -16.28 -8.22 -14.24
CA ALA A 392 -15.79 -7.02 -14.94
C ALA A 392 -16.85 -5.91 -14.99
N TRP A 393 -18.11 -6.27 -15.27
CA TRP A 393 -19.20 -5.30 -15.36
C TRP A 393 -19.52 -4.66 -14.00
N LEU A 394 -19.39 -5.42 -12.91
CA LEU A 394 -19.58 -4.93 -11.54
C LEU A 394 -18.36 -4.20 -10.97
N GLY A 395 -17.26 -4.09 -11.72
CA GLY A 395 -16.03 -3.47 -11.24
C GLY A 395 -15.33 -4.23 -10.10
N LEU A 396 -15.59 -5.54 -9.98
CA LEU A 396 -15.02 -6.38 -8.94
C LEU A 396 -13.64 -6.91 -9.37
N SER A 397 -12.85 -7.38 -8.39
CA SER A 397 -11.53 -7.97 -8.61
C SER A 397 -11.56 -9.50 -8.53
N ILE A 398 -10.60 -10.14 -9.20
CA ILE A 398 -10.28 -11.54 -9.00
C ILE A 398 -9.38 -11.64 -7.75
N ASN A 399 -9.90 -12.23 -6.70
CA ASN A 399 -9.21 -12.43 -5.44
C ASN A 399 -9.46 -13.83 -4.87
N VAL A 400 -8.79 -14.18 -3.76
CA VAL A 400 -8.92 -15.51 -3.16
C VAL A 400 -10.38 -15.85 -2.81
N ILE A 401 -11.15 -14.86 -2.35
CA ILE A 401 -12.56 -15.05 -1.97
C ILE A 401 -13.43 -15.29 -3.21
N SER A 402 -13.27 -14.46 -4.27
CA SER A 402 -14.01 -14.64 -5.52
C SER A 402 -13.67 -15.96 -6.21
N LEU A 403 -12.40 -16.39 -6.15
CA LEU A 403 -11.97 -17.68 -6.67
C LEU A 403 -12.56 -18.85 -5.89
N ALA A 404 -12.63 -18.77 -4.56
CA ALA A 404 -13.29 -19.79 -3.73
C ALA A 404 -14.79 -19.86 -4.03
N GLY A 405 -15.46 -18.71 -4.18
CA GLY A 405 -16.85 -18.63 -4.61
C GLY A 405 -17.08 -19.25 -5.99
N LEU A 406 -16.16 -18.97 -6.94
CA LEU A 406 -16.20 -19.56 -8.27
C LEU A 406 -16.07 -21.09 -8.23
N ALA A 407 -15.15 -21.64 -7.44
CA ALA A 407 -14.96 -23.08 -7.29
C ALA A 407 -16.23 -23.75 -6.72
N PHE A 408 -16.89 -23.11 -5.76
CA PHE A 408 -18.16 -23.58 -5.20
C PHE A 408 -19.30 -23.51 -6.25
N ALA A 409 -19.40 -22.39 -6.97
CA ALA A 409 -20.43 -22.20 -8.00
C ALA A 409 -20.31 -23.21 -9.15
N VAL A 410 -19.10 -23.64 -9.52
CA VAL A 410 -18.88 -24.69 -10.51
C VAL A 410 -19.56 -25.99 -10.10
N GLY A 411 -19.44 -26.40 -8.82
CA GLY A 411 -20.13 -27.56 -8.28
C GLY A 411 -21.64 -27.46 -8.42
N MET A 412 -22.22 -26.31 -8.05
CA MET A 412 -23.66 -26.09 -8.15
C MET A 412 -24.16 -26.11 -9.61
N VAL A 413 -23.41 -25.54 -10.54
CA VAL A 413 -23.77 -25.54 -11.98
C VAL A 413 -23.75 -26.96 -12.53
N VAL A 414 -22.77 -27.77 -12.12
CA VAL A 414 -22.68 -29.20 -12.54
C VAL A 414 -23.89 -29.96 -12.03
N ASP A 415 -24.24 -29.82 -10.75
CA ASP A 415 -25.40 -30.48 -10.14
C ASP A 415 -26.71 -30.09 -10.83
N ALA A 416 -26.94 -28.80 -11.04
CA ALA A 416 -28.12 -28.30 -11.72
C ALA A 416 -28.22 -28.86 -13.17
N SER A 417 -27.09 -28.98 -13.85
CA SER A 417 -27.01 -29.53 -15.21
C SER A 417 -27.31 -31.04 -15.21
N ILE A 418 -26.80 -31.78 -14.21
CA ILE A 418 -27.06 -33.21 -14.04
C ILE A 418 -28.54 -33.48 -13.84
N ILE A 419 -29.17 -32.81 -12.87
CA ILE A 419 -30.60 -32.97 -12.55
C ILE A 419 -31.46 -32.67 -13.77
N SER A 420 -31.17 -31.58 -14.49
CA SER A 420 -31.89 -31.21 -15.69
C SER A 420 -31.78 -32.27 -16.78
N LEU A 421 -30.59 -32.78 -17.03
CA LEU A 421 -30.30 -33.72 -18.10
C LEU A 421 -30.83 -35.14 -17.78
N GLU A 422 -30.72 -35.56 -16.52
CA GLU A 422 -31.30 -36.82 -16.03
C GLU A 422 -32.82 -36.83 -16.23
N ASN A 423 -33.53 -35.76 -15.87
CA ASN A 423 -34.98 -35.67 -16.03
C ASN A 423 -35.37 -35.69 -17.52
N ILE A 424 -34.65 -34.98 -18.38
CA ILE A 424 -34.84 -35.02 -19.84
C ILE A 424 -34.66 -36.46 -20.37
N TYR A 425 -33.58 -37.12 -19.94
CA TYR A 425 -33.27 -38.47 -20.37
C TYR A 425 -34.34 -39.47 -19.92
N ARG A 426 -34.82 -39.36 -18.66
CA ARG A 426 -35.92 -40.16 -18.12
C ARG A 426 -37.20 -40.03 -18.96
N LEU A 427 -37.55 -38.82 -19.36
CA LEU A 427 -38.72 -38.56 -20.22
C LEU A 427 -38.53 -39.13 -21.65
N ARG A 428 -37.33 -39.07 -22.16
CA ARG A 428 -36.99 -39.72 -23.43
C ARG A 428 -37.15 -41.22 -23.40
N GLN A 429 -36.68 -41.88 -22.34
CA GLN A 429 -36.86 -43.35 -22.14
C GLN A 429 -38.31 -43.74 -22.08
N LYS A 430 -39.23 -42.87 -21.59
CA LYS A 430 -40.68 -43.10 -21.59
C LYS A 430 -41.32 -42.89 -22.98
N GLY A 431 -40.53 -42.68 -24.05
CA GLY A 431 -41.04 -42.57 -25.41
C GLY A 431 -41.42 -41.14 -25.84
N MET A 432 -41.15 -40.11 -25.01
CA MET A 432 -41.49 -38.73 -25.37
C MET A 432 -40.59 -38.20 -26.50
N PRO A 433 -41.12 -37.46 -27.47
CA PRO A 433 -40.34 -36.79 -28.51
C PRO A 433 -39.21 -35.91 -27.95
N ALA A 434 -38.07 -35.81 -28.60
CA ALA A 434 -36.88 -35.12 -28.06
C ALA A 434 -37.14 -33.68 -27.63
N LYS A 435 -37.82 -32.87 -28.45
CA LYS A 435 -38.15 -31.48 -28.13
C LYS A 435 -39.11 -31.36 -26.93
N GLU A 436 -40.10 -32.22 -26.84
CA GLU A 436 -41.05 -32.24 -25.73
C GLU A 436 -40.41 -32.72 -24.45
N ALA A 437 -39.54 -33.75 -24.52
CA ALA A 437 -38.77 -34.23 -23.38
C ALA A 437 -37.83 -33.15 -22.84
N ALA A 438 -37.15 -32.41 -23.71
CA ALA A 438 -36.30 -31.28 -23.31
C ALA A 438 -37.10 -30.17 -22.63
N TYR A 439 -38.24 -29.78 -23.21
CA TYR A 439 -39.11 -28.75 -22.63
C TYR A 439 -39.70 -29.14 -21.26
N ASN A 440 -40.33 -30.30 -21.23
CA ASN A 440 -40.99 -30.78 -19.99
C ASN A 440 -39.96 -31.13 -18.93
N GLY A 441 -38.83 -31.72 -19.30
CA GLY A 441 -37.74 -32.07 -18.40
C GLY A 441 -37.13 -30.86 -17.72
N ALA A 442 -36.78 -29.82 -18.49
CA ALA A 442 -36.27 -28.58 -17.94
C ALA A 442 -37.31 -27.83 -17.09
N ARG A 443 -38.59 -27.83 -17.52
CA ARG A 443 -39.68 -27.16 -16.80
C ARG A 443 -39.94 -27.79 -15.45
N GLN A 444 -39.85 -29.12 -15.30
CA GLN A 444 -40.14 -29.83 -14.05
C GLN A 444 -39.11 -29.55 -12.98
N VAL A 445 -37.87 -29.35 -13.35
CA VAL A 445 -36.74 -29.18 -12.40
C VAL A 445 -36.35 -27.71 -12.19
N TRP A 446 -37.02 -26.78 -12.89
CA TRP A 446 -36.72 -25.38 -12.82
C TRP A 446 -36.84 -24.75 -11.42
N ALA A 447 -37.95 -25.06 -10.71
CA ALA A 447 -38.22 -24.48 -9.39
C ALA A 447 -37.25 -25.00 -8.29
N PRO A 448 -36.89 -26.27 -8.26
CA PRO A 448 -35.90 -26.77 -7.29
C PRO A 448 -34.44 -26.39 -7.59
N ILE A 449 -34.12 -25.94 -8.83
CA ILE A 449 -32.74 -25.54 -9.20
C ILE A 449 -32.50 -24.04 -8.90
N LEU A 450 -33.52 -23.23 -8.86
CA LEU A 450 -33.47 -21.81 -8.48
C LEU A 450 -33.51 -21.61 -6.97
#